data_034b4169e8e342770bf53e88554b6bf5
#
_entry.id   034b4169e8e342770bf53e88554b6bf5
#
_cell.length_a   1.000
_cell.length_b   1.000
_cell.length_c   1.000
_cell.angle_alpha   90.00
_cell.angle_beta   90.00
_cell.angle_gamma   90.00
#
_symmetry.space_group_name_H-M   'P 1'
#
loop_
_entity.id
_entity.type
_entity.pdbx_description
1 polymer ?
#
loop_
_entity_poly.entity_id
_entity_poly.type
_entity_poly.pdbx_seq_one_letter_code
_entity_poly.pdbx_strand_id
1 'polypeptide(L)'
;MRNLLLVLVCTAALGSSAARADEASHRKAAMDLFQQMDMARVLNASMEASLKVQVQSNPAIARYEPQLRQFFAKYMSWESIQDDFAKLYMKAFSEAEMKQLVTFYKTPVGKKALHEMPSLMQQGAQLGMERVQAHMDELQAMLQEPPPGAKPAAPAPASKPAPASKPAK
;
A
#
# COMPACT_ATOMS: atom_id res chain seq x y z
N MET A 1 42.37 -1.65 53.70
CA MET A 1 42.15 -1.25 52.28
C MET A 1 41.45 -2.40 51.55
N ARG A 2 40.14 -2.65 51.85
CA ARG A 2 39.43 -3.80 51.25
C ARG A 2 37.91 -3.62 51.21
N ASN A 3 37.39 -2.38 51.01
CA ASN A 3 35.94 -2.11 50.93
C ASN A 3 35.60 -1.06 49.84
N LEU A 4 36.33 -1.00 48.70
CA LEU A 4 36.09 0.01 47.66
C LEU A 4 35.77 -0.60 46.29
N LEU A 5 35.27 -1.83 46.21
CA LEU A 5 35.03 -2.52 44.92
C LEU A 5 33.63 -3.07 44.70
N LEU A 6 32.64 -2.58 45.46
CA LEU A 6 31.26 -3.13 45.37
C LEU A 6 30.16 -2.10 45.04
N VAL A 7 30.49 -0.94 44.45
CA VAL A 7 29.49 0.10 44.14
C VAL A 7 29.29 0.34 42.62
N LEU A 8 30.04 -0.34 41.74
CA LEU A 8 30.04 0.01 40.30
C LEU A 8 29.27 -0.95 39.38
N VAL A 9 28.38 -1.80 39.86
CA VAL A 9 27.66 -2.77 39.00
C VAL A 9 26.15 -2.50 38.91
N CYS A 10 25.58 -1.59 39.67
CA CYS A 10 24.12 -1.37 39.68
C CYS A 10 23.57 -0.30 38.72
N THR A 11 24.40 0.43 37.97
CA THR A 11 23.90 1.56 37.14
C THR A 11 23.57 1.19 35.69
N ALA A 12 23.96 0.02 35.19
CA ALA A 12 23.68 -0.38 33.79
C ALA A 12 22.30 -1.03 33.59
N ALA A 13 21.61 -1.46 34.63
CA ALA A 13 20.31 -2.17 34.52
C ALA A 13 19.09 -1.25 34.41
N LEU A 14 19.20 0.01 34.83
CA LEU A 14 18.06 0.95 34.84
C LEU A 14 17.77 1.57 33.47
N GLY A 15 18.79 1.73 32.60
CA GLY A 15 18.62 2.30 31.26
C GLY A 15 17.87 1.40 30.29
N SER A 16 18.05 0.07 30.42
CA SER A 16 17.38 -0.90 29.54
C SER A 16 15.89 -1.08 29.84
N SER A 17 15.46 -0.79 31.06
CA SER A 17 14.07 -0.91 31.47
C SER A 17 13.23 0.28 30.96
N ALA A 18 13.79 1.49 30.99
CA ALA A 18 13.11 2.68 30.52
C ALA A 18 12.92 2.64 28.99
N ALA A 19 13.96 2.30 28.23
CA ALA A 19 13.86 2.20 26.77
C ALA A 19 12.85 1.13 26.31
N ARG A 20 12.75 0.01 27.00
CA ARG A 20 11.73 -1.03 26.73
C ARG A 20 10.34 -0.60 27.12
N ALA A 21 10.18 0.17 28.19
CA ALA A 21 8.90 0.73 28.59
C ALA A 21 8.40 1.75 27.55
N ASP A 22 9.31 2.60 27.03
CA ASP A 22 9.00 3.58 25.98
C ASP A 22 8.60 2.88 24.66
N GLU A 23 9.31 1.83 24.26
CA GLU A 23 8.97 1.06 23.05
C GLU A 23 7.60 0.34 23.23
N ALA A 24 7.33 -0.24 24.39
CA ALA A 24 6.07 -0.91 24.66
C ALA A 24 4.88 0.07 24.69
N SER A 25 5.06 1.26 25.27
CA SER A 25 4.03 2.29 25.30
C SER A 25 3.77 2.88 23.91
N HIS A 26 4.82 3.09 23.12
CA HIS A 26 4.71 3.55 21.73
C HIS A 26 3.98 2.52 20.87
N ARG A 27 4.34 1.24 20.98
CA ARG A 27 3.63 0.14 20.29
C ARG A 27 2.15 0.09 20.72
N LYS A 28 1.87 0.26 22.02
CA LYS A 28 0.48 0.31 22.50
C LYS A 28 -0.30 1.46 21.85
N ALA A 29 0.30 2.65 21.73
CA ALA A 29 -0.35 3.79 21.06
C ALA A 29 -0.65 3.49 19.58
N ALA A 30 0.24 2.77 18.89
CA ALA A 30 -0.02 2.29 17.52
C ALA A 30 -1.21 1.33 17.47
N MET A 31 -1.26 0.35 18.37
CA MET A 31 -2.36 -0.62 18.43
C MET A 31 -3.70 0.05 18.78
N ASP A 32 -3.71 1.02 19.70
CA ASP A 32 -4.89 1.81 20.04
C ASP A 32 -5.37 2.63 18.83
N LEU A 33 -4.45 3.16 18.01
CA LEU A 33 -4.77 3.85 16.76
C LEU A 33 -5.38 2.89 15.73
N PHE A 34 -4.80 1.73 15.53
CA PHE A 34 -5.32 0.71 14.60
C PHE A 34 -6.73 0.25 14.96
N GLN A 35 -7.00 0.13 16.26
CA GLN A 35 -8.35 -0.19 16.74
C GLN A 35 -9.34 0.92 16.39
N GLN A 36 -8.97 2.21 16.54
CA GLN A 36 -9.84 3.31 16.16
C GLN A 36 -10.11 3.37 14.65
N MET A 37 -9.11 2.99 13.83
CA MET A 37 -9.19 2.95 12.37
C MET A 37 -9.84 1.67 11.85
N ASP A 38 -10.17 0.71 12.71
CA ASP A 38 -10.71 -0.61 12.33
C ASP A 38 -9.83 -1.33 11.27
N MET A 39 -8.51 -1.27 11.49
CA MET A 39 -7.51 -1.74 10.51
C MET A 39 -7.69 -3.21 10.15
N ALA A 40 -8.13 -4.04 11.09
CA ALA A 40 -8.42 -5.46 10.82
C ALA A 40 -9.50 -5.62 9.74
N ARG A 41 -10.60 -4.89 9.86
CA ARG A 41 -11.69 -4.93 8.88
C ARG A 41 -11.25 -4.34 7.53
N VAL A 42 -10.53 -3.21 7.55
CA VAL A 42 -10.04 -2.55 6.32
C VAL A 42 -9.10 -3.49 5.57
N LEU A 43 -8.16 -4.14 6.25
CA LEU A 43 -7.23 -5.09 5.64
C LEU A 43 -7.98 -6.29 5.04
N ASN A 44 -8.87 -6.91 5.81
CA ASN A 44 -9.63 -8.07 5.33
C ASN A 44 -10.48 -7.71 4.11
N ALA A 45 -11.16 -6.56 4.12
CA ALA A 45 -11.95 -6.08 2.97
C ALA A 45 -11.08 -5.82 1.73
N SER A 46 -9.88 -5.26 1.92
CA SER A 46 -8.93 -5.01 0.82
C SER A 46 -8.41 -6.32 0.21
N MET A 47 -8.13 -7.32 1.04
CA MET A 47 -7.68 -8.64 0.59
C MET A 47 -8.77 -9.37 -0.19
N GLU A 48 -10.01 -9.37 0.32
CA GLU A 48 -11.16 -9.95 -0.37
C GLU A 48 -11.40 -9.28 -1.72
N ALA A 49 -11.36 -7.95 -1.77
CA ALA A 49 -11.51 -7.21 -3.01
C ALA A 49 -10.40 -7.55 -4.02
N SER A 50 -9.14 -7.62 -3.56
CA SER A 50 -7.99 -7.98 -4.40
C SER A 50 -8.11 -9.40 -4.94
N LEU A 51 -8.47 -10.36 -4.10
CA LEU A 51 -8.66 -11.76 -4.52
C LEU A 51 -9.78 -11.87 -5.57
N LYS A 52 -10.90 -11.19 -5.34
CA LYS A 52 -12.02 -11.16 -6.28
C LYS A 52 -11.60 -10.62 -7.65
N VAL A 53 -10.85 -9.50 -7.69
CA VAL A 53 -10.33 -8.93 -8.93
C VAL A 53 -9.38 -9.89 -9.63
N GLN A 54 -8.49 -10.56 -8.89
CA GLN A 54 -7.55 -11.54 -9.42
C GLN A 54 -8.26 -12.72 -10.08
N VAL A 55 -9.26 -13.28 -9.39
CA VAL A 55 -10.06 -14.41 -9.90
C VAL A 55 -10.86 -14.00 -11.14
N GLN A 56 -11.45 -12.81 -11.15
CA GLN A 56 -12.19 -12.28 -12.30
C GLN A 56 -11.29 -12.02 -13.51
N SER A 57 -10.10 -11.49 -13.27
CA SER A 57 -9.13 -11.15 -14.35
C SER A 57 -8.42 -12.39 -14.89
N ASN A 58 -8.31 -13.46 -14.11
CA ASN A 58 -7.65 -14.69 -14.51
C ASN A 58 -8.45 -15.93 -14.05
N PRO A 59 -9.40 -16.39 -14.87
CA PRO A 59 -10.22 -17.57 -14.54
C PRO A 59 -9.42 -18.85 -14.28
N ALA A 60 -8.17 -18.95 -14.77
CA ALA A 60 -7.32 -20.11 -14.51
C ALA A 60 -6.94 -20.26 -13.03
N ILE A 61 -6.94 -19.18 -12.26
CA ILE A 61 -6.67 -19.22 -10.81
C ILE A 61 -7.92 -19.46 -9.97
N ALA A 62 -9.13 -19.36 -10.53
CA ALA A 62 -10.38 -19.53 -9.78
C ALA A 62 -10.44 -20.86 -9.04
N ARG A 63 -9.95 -21.96 -9.65
CA ARG A 63 -9.87 -23.28 -9.02
C ARG A 63 -8.96 -23.33 -7.79
N TYR A 64 -8.06 -22.38 -7.63
CA TYR A 64 -7.13 -22.28 -6.51
C TYR A 64 -7.59 -21.26 -5.45
N GLU A 65 -8.74 -20.64 -5.61
CA GLU A 65 -9.26 -19.64 -4.67
C GLU A 65 -9.25 -20.12 -3.21
N PRO A 66 -9.68 -21.37 -2.88
CA PRO A 66 -9.61 -21.85 -1.50
C PRO A 66 -8.17 -21.88 -0.92
N GLN A 67 -7.19 -22.29 -1.73
CA GLN A 67 -5.78 -22.33 -1.32
C GLN A 67 -5.22 -20.91 -1.15
N LEU A 68 -5.57 -19.97 -2.04
CA LEU A 68 -5.20 -18.56 -1.92
C LEU A 68 -5.79 -17.94 -0.65
N ARG A 69 -7.05 -18.21 -0.33
CA ARG A 69 -7.68 -17.76 0.92
C ARG A 69 -6.95 -18.30 2.16
N GLN A 70 -6.58 -19.58 2.17
CA GLN A 70 -5.82 -20.18 3.27
C GLN A 70 -4.43 -19.54 3.40
N PHE A 71 -3.75 -19.29 2.29
CA PHE A 71 -2.45 -18.62 2.27
C PHE A 71 -2.55 -17.21 2.85
N PHE A 72 -3.52 -16.41 2.41
CA PHE A 72 -3.74 -15.07 2.90
C PHE A 72 -4.15 -15.05 4.38
N ALA A 73 -5.02 -15.95 4.80
CA ALA A 73 -5.39 -16.07 6.21
C ALA A 73 -4.19 -16.41 7.10
N LYS A 74 -3.23 -17.19 6.59
CA LYS A 74 -2.04 -17.58 7.35
C LYS A 74 -0.99 -16.47 7.44
N TYR A 75 -0.76 -15.73 6.35
CA TYR A 75 0.40 -14.84 6.24
C TYR A 75 0.05 -13.35 6.18
N MET A 76 -1.22 -13.02 5.93
CA MET A 76 -1.69 -11.65 5.74
C MET A 76 -2.92 -11.33 6.59
N SER A 77 -3.28 -12.21 7.55
CA SER A 77 -4.29 -11.84 8.54
C SER A 77 -3.79 -10.70 9.42
N TRP A 78 -4.71 -9.95 10.01
CA TRP A 78 -4.35 -8.86 10.90
C TRP A 78 -3.43 -9.34 12.04
N GLU A 79 -3.74 -10.49 12.62
CA GLU A 79 -2.96 -11.09 13.70
C GLU A 79 -1.52 -11.39 13.29
N SER A 80 -1.30 -11.73 12.01
CA SER A 80 0.04 -12.07 11.51
C SER A 80 0.89 -10.85 11.17
N ILE A 81 0.29 -9.71 10.80
CA ILE A 81 1.03 -8.54 10.29
C ILE A 81 0.92 -7.29 11.15
N GLN A 82 0.07 -7.27 12.19
CA GLN A 82 -0.15 -6.08 13.03
C GLN A 82 1.12 -5.53 13.67
N ASP A 83 2.07 -6.40 14.03
CA ASP A 83 3.34 -6.00 14.63
C ASP A 83 4.26 -5.30 13.63
N ASP A 84 4.24 -5.72 12.38
CA ASP A 84 5.00 -5.06 11.32
C ASP A 84 4.38 -3.71 10.95
N PHE A 85 3.04 -3.61 10.95
CA PHE A 85 2.35 -2.33 10.84
C PHE A 85 2.70 -1.41 12.01
N ALA A 86 2.72 -1.92 13.26
CA ALA A 86 3.12 -1.14 14.41
C ALA A 86 4.53 -0.55 14.25
N LYS A 87 5.51 -1.36 13.80
CA LYS A 87 6.87 -0.88 13.53
C LYS A 87 6.91 0.21 12.46
N LEU A 88 6.10 0.11 11.39
CA LEU A 88 6.01 1.14 10.35
C LEU A 88 5.46 2.46 10.91
N TYR A 89 4.38 2.39 11.68
CA TYR A 89 3.77 3.57 12.28
C TYR A 89 4.67 4.21 13.35
N MET A 90 5.35 3.42 14.16
CA MET A 90 6.32 3.91 15.16
C MET A 90 7.53 4.61 14.52
N LYS A 91 7.88 4.28 13.27
CA LYS A 91 8.89 5.04 12.52
C LYS A 91 8.38 6.36 11.98
N ALA A 92 7.10 6.45 11.66
CA ALA A 92 6.48 7.61 11.02
C ALA A 92 5.93 8.62 12.05
N PHE A 93 5.45 8.14 13.19
CA PHE A 93 4.78 8.95 14.21
C PHE A 93 5.37 8.67 15.60
N SER A 94 5.54 9.71 16.38
CA SER A 94 5.82 9.59 17.82
C SER A 94 4.59 9.06 18.58
N GLU A 95 4.82 8.56 19.77
CA GLU A 95 3.74 8.12 20.66
C GLU A 95 2.71 9.22 20.92
N ALA A 96 3.19 10.46 21.13
CA ALA A 96 2.32 11.60 21.38
C ALA A 96 1.41 11.94 20.18
N GLU A 97 1.95 11.88 18.96
CA GLU A 97 1.17 12.09 17.73
C GLU A 97 0.12 11.00 17.54
N MET A 98 0.47 9.73 17.77
CA MET A 98 -0.50 8.63 17.70
C MET A 98 -1.63 8.82 18.71
N LYS A 99 -1.34 9.24 19.94
CA LYS A 99 -2.37 9.55 20.95
C LYS A 99 -3.29 10.70 20.51
N GLN A 100 -2.74 11.72 19.84
CA GLN A 100 -3.54 12.80 19.26
C GLN A 100 -4.45 12.28 18.12
N LEU A 101 -3.94 11.42 17.23
CA LEU A 101 -4.75 10.76 16.20
C LEU A 101 -5.86 9.90 16.80
N VAL A 102 -5.55 9.11 17.82
CA VAL A 102 -6.57 8.34 18.56
C VAL A 102 -7.67 9.25 19.12
N THR A 103 -7.27 10.38 19.72
CA THR A 103 -8.23 11.37 20.26
C THR A 103 -9.08 11.97 19.13
N PHE A 104 -8.48 12.33 18.01
CA PHE A 104 -9.19 12.85 16.84
C PHE A 104 -10.20 11.83 16.29
N TYR A 105 -9.79 10.59 16.06
CA TYR A 105 -10.69 9.56 15.51
C TYR A 105 -11.80 9.12 16.46
N LYS A 106 -11.71 9.44 17.76
CA LYS A 106 -12.81 9.27 18.72
C LYS A 106 -13.89 10.34 18.56
N THR A 107 -13.59 11.49 17.96
CA THR A 107 -14.58 12.56 17.74
C THR A 107 -15.59 12.18 16.65
N PRO A 108 -16.79 12.80 16.64
CA PRO A 108 -17.78 12.57 15.58
C PRO A 108 -17.22 12.86 14.18
N VAL A 109 -16.44 13.94 14.01
CA VAL A 109 -15.85 14.30 12.72
C VAL A 109 -14.73 13.34 12.32
N GLY A 110 -13.91 12.87 13.27
CA GLY A 110 -12.87 11.88 13.01
C GLY A 110 -13.46 10.53 12.57
N LYS A 111 -14.51 10.07 13.23
CA LYS A 111 -15.25 8.86 12.82
C LYS A 111 -15.86 9.01 11.44
N LYS A 112 -16.48 10.18 11.15
CA LYS A 112 -17.03 10.47 9.84
C LYS A 112 -15.93 10.47 8.77
N ALA A 113 -14.78 11.07 9.04
CA ALA A 113 -13.65 11.08 8.13
C ALA A 113 -13.20 9.65 7.77
N LEU A 114 -13.00 8.76 8.77
CA LEU A 114 -12.66 7.36 8.52
C LEU A 114 -13.69 6.63 7.65
N HIS A 115 -14.97 6.92 7.85
CA HIS A 115 -16.05 6.27 7.12
C HIS A 115 -16.17 6.79 5.67
N GLU A 116 -16.08 8.12 5.48
CA GLU A 116 -16.36 8.76 4.20
C GLU A 116 -15.14 8.80 3.26
N MET A 117 -13.90 8.88 3.82
CA MET A 117 -12.69 9.03 3.01
C MET A 117 -12.52 7.97 1.93
N PRO A 118 -12.74 6.66 2.18
CA PRO A 118 -12.60 5.64 1.13
C PRO A 118 -13.56 5.88 -0.05
N SER A 119 -14.81 6.23 0.26
CA SER A 119 -15.83 6.53 -0.76
C SER A 119 -15.50 7.80 -1.54
N LEU A 120 -15.06 8.85 -0.86
CA LEU A 120 -14.64 10.11 -1.52
C LEU A 120 -13.43 9.90 -2.44
N MET A 121 -12.46 9.08 -2.02
CA MET A 121 -11.31 8.73 -2.87
C MET A 121 -11.76 7.97 -4.12
N GLN A 122 -12.67 7.02 -3.97
CA GLN A 122 -13.21 6.26 -5.09
C GLN A 122 -14.00 7.16 -6.06
N GLN A 123 -14.87 8.04 -5.53
CA GLN A 123 -15.61 9.00 -6.35
C GLN A 123 -14.67 9.97 -7.06
N GLY A 124 -13.61 10.43 -6.40
CA GLY A 124 -12.56 11.25 -7.01
C GLY A 124 -11.85 10.56 -8.17
N ALA A 125 -11.52 9.29 -8.03
CA ALA A 125 -10.93 8.48 -9.10
C ALA A 125 -11.91 8.31 -10.28
N GLN A 126 -13.19 8.04 -9.99
CA GLN A 126 -14.24 7.94 -11.00
C GLN A 126 -14.39 9.25 -11.78
N LEU A 127 -14.47 10.38 -11.08
CA LEU A 127 -14.52 11.71 -11.69
C LEU A 127 -13.31 11.98 -12.59
N GLY A 128 -12.11 11.54 -12.18
CA GLY A 128 -10.90 11.61 -13.01
C GLY A 128 -11.03 10.82 -14.31
N MET A 129 -11.53 9.59 -14.25
CA MET A 129 -11.75 8.76 -15.43
C MET A 129 -12.80 9.36 -16.38
N GLU A 130 -13.90 9.88 -15.84
CA GLU A 130 -14.93 10.56 -16.64
C GLU A 130 -14.36 11.80 -17.38
N ARG A 131 -13.49 12.57 -16.71
CA ARG A 131 -12.80 13.70 -17.33
C ARG A 131 -11.88 13.26 -18.48
N VAL A 132 -11.10 12.20 -18.29
CA VAL A 132 -10.26 11.65 -19.36
C VAL A 132 -11.12 11.17 -20.52
N GLN A 133 -12.22 10.47 -20.24
CA GLN A 133 -13.10 9.97 -21.28
C GLN A 133 -13.79 11.09 -22.07
N ALA A 134 -14.18 12.19 -21.40
CA ALA A 134 -14.77 13.36 -22.06
C ALA A 134 -13.80 14.11 -22.98
N HIS A 135 -12.47 13.92 -22.79
CA HIS A 135 -11.40 14.56 -23.60
C HIS A 135 -10.58 13.54 -24.39
N MET A 136 -11.15 12.38 -24.68
CA MET A 136 -10.43 11.30 -25.38
C MET A 136 -9.96 11.69 -26.78
N ASP A 137 -10.74 12.47 -27.51
CA ASP A 137 -10.38 12.95 -28.84
C ASP A 137 -9.17 13.89 -28.80
N GLU A 138 -9.11 14.77 -27.82
CA GLU A 138 -7.97 15.66 -27.59
C GLU A 138 -6.72 14.84 -27.24
N LEU A 139 -6.86 13.86 -26.33
CA LEU A 139 -5.76 12.96 -26.01
C LEU A 139 -5.24 12.20 -27.22
N GLN A 140 -6.14 11.69 -28.08
CA GLN A 140 -5.75 11.02 -29.33
C GLN A 140 -5.02 11.94 -30.28
N ALA A 141 -5.47 13.20 -30.43
CA ALA A 141 -4.77 14.19 -31.26
C ALA A 141 -3.36 14.47 -30.71
N MET A 142 -3.20 14.65 -29.40
CA MET A 142 -1.89 14.86 -28.78
C MET A 142 -0.96 13.66 -28.95
N LEU A 143 -1.47 12.43 -28.92
CA LEU A 143 -0.66 11.21 -29.12
C LEU A 143 -0.23 10.99 -30.58
N GLN A 144 -0.91 11.64 -31.54
CA GLN A 144 -0.51 11.61 -32.96
C GLN A 144 0.61 12.61 -33.26
N GLU A 145 0.81 13.62 -32.43
CA GLU A 145 1.95 14.52 -32.54
C GLU A 145 3.22 13.87 -31.99
N PRO A 146 4.35 13.96 -32.71
CA PRO A 146 5.60 13.42 -32.16
C PRO A 146 5.97 14.15 -30.89
N PRO A 147 6.49 13.44 -29.85
CA PRO A 147 6.85 14.05 -28.60
C PRO A 147 7.85 15.19 -28.80
N PRO A 148 7.75 16.29 -28.01
CA PRO A 148 8.66 17.43 -28.13
C PRO A 148 10.13 17.00 -28.07
N GLY A 149 10.91 17.26 -29.12
CA GLY A 149 12.32 16.87 -29.23
C GLY A 149 12.56 15.50 -29.88
N ALA A 150 11.54 14.80 -30.33
CA ALA A 150 11.74 13.61 -31.15
C ALA A 150 12.33 14.01 -32.52
N LYS A 151 13.53 13.50 -32.82
CA LYS A 151 14.12 13.62 -34.14
C LYS A 151 13.20 12.92 -35.15
N PRO A 152 12.88 13.50 -36.31
CA PRO A 152 12.08 12.83 -37.33
C PRO A 152 12.61 11.43 -37.56
N ALA A 153 11.74 10.42 -37.47
CA ALA A 153 12.10 9.05 -37.80
C ALA A 153 12.56 9.03 -39.27
N ALA A 154 13.77 8.53 -39.51
CA ALA A 154 14.25 8.33 -40.88
C ALA A 154 13.22 7.46 -41.64
N PRO A 155 12.89 7.79 -42.89
CA PRO A 155 11.95 7.01 -43.67
C PRO A 155 12.40 5.54 -43.67
N ALA A 156 11.47 4.64 -43.37
CA ALA A 156 11.74 3.20 -43.39
C ALA A 156 12.29 2.82 -44.77
N PRO A 157 13.36 2.00 -44.83
CA PRO A 157 13.93 1.58 -46.11
C PRO A 157 12.83 0.87 -46.89
N ALA A 158 12.55 1.38 -48.11
CA ALA A 158 11.58 0.80 -49.04
C ALA A 158 11.84 -0.71 -49.16
N SER A 159 10.85 -1.52 -48.81
CA SER A 159 10.91 -2.97 -48.93
C SER A 159 11.14 -3.29 -50.44
N LYS A 160 12.29 -3.89 -50.75
CA LYS A 160 12.59 -4.42 -52.07
C LYS A 160 11.46 -5.38 -52.51
N PRO A 161 10.90 -5.23 -53.69
CA PRO A 161 9.93 -6.19 -54.20
C PRO A 161 10.57 -7.59 -54.32
N ALA A 162 9.83 -8.59 -53.78
CA ALA A 162 10.24 -9.99 -53.85
C ALA A 162 10.41 -10.42 -55.33
N PRO A 163 11.43 -11.25 -55.65
CA PRO A 163 11.62 -11.73 -57.03
C PRO A 163 10.47 -12.66 -57.41
N ALA A 164 9.88 -12.38 -58.58
CA ALA A 164 8.83 -13.19 -59.19
C ALA A 164 9.28 -14.66 -59.35
N SER A 165 8.51 -15.59 -58.79
CA SER A 165 8.70 -17.02 -58.99
C SER A 165 8.44 -17.38 -60.46
N LYS A 166 9.42 -18.00 -61.11
CA LYS A 166 9.29 -18.57 -62.42
C LYS A 166 8.31 -19.77 -62.38
N PRO A 167 7.44 -19.93 -63.42
CA PRO A 167 6.61 -21.14 -63.53
C PRO A 167 7.47 -22.34 -63.90
N ALA A 168 7.27 -23.45 -63.20
CA ALA A 168 7.84 -24.76 -63.56
C ALA A 168 7.11 -25.34 -64.76
N LYS A 169 7.88 -25.81 -65.74
CA LYS A 169 7.43 -26.69 -66.82
C LYS A 169 7.21 -28.09 -66.30
#